data_c3b9803bb575d71f5514a756fa65fc22
#
_entry.id   c3b9803bb575d71f5514a756fa65fc22
#
_cell.length_a   1.000
_cell.length_b   1.000
_cell.length_c   1.000
_cell.angle_alpha   90.00
_cell.angle_beta   90.00
_cell.angle_gamma   90.00
#
_symmetry.space_group_name_H-M   'P 1'
#
loop_
_entity.id
_entity.type
_entity.pdbx_description
1 polymer ?
#
loop_
_entity_poly.entity_id
_entity_poly.type
_entity_poly.pdbx_seq_one_letter_code
_entity_poly.pdbx_strand_id
1 'polypeptide(L)'
;MNGNANKKFWEKVAFLYCPFMKNSHKLYDTICEQIKLDLNRDMDVLELACGSGQLTFALSQYVKHWEATDFSEKMVEEAKKKSHSARLFFSVQDATSLPYAPGSFDAVVIANALHIMPYPAKALEEIYRVLKPGGILYAPTFVRIEGKMPKVKIRMMEAIGFHTYHKWNAGELIAFVSEHGFHTVKHAVLYGGLMPLCFLKARKEQKEGAGCR
;
A
#
# COMPACT_ATOMS: atom_id res chain seq x y z
N MET A 1 -15.41 -14.06 8.05
CA MET A 1 -16.09 -13.03 8.85
C MET A 1 -15.18 -11.80 8.96
N ASN A 2 -15.67 -10.63 8.60
CA ASN A 2 -15.20 -9.26 8.87
C ASN A 2 -14.14 -8.55 7.98
N GLY A 3 -14.00 -8.87 6.68
CA GLY A 3 -13.41 -7.86 5.75
C GLY A 3 -14.26 -6.59 5.62
N ASN A 4 -15.51 -6.67 6.07
CA ASN A 4 -16.52 -5.61 5.94
C ASN A 4 -16.43 -4.48 7.01
N ALA A 5 -15.72 -4.67 8.12
CA ALA A 5 -15.69 -3.67 9.19
C ALA A 5 -14.87 -2.44 8.81
N ASN A 6 -13.65 -2.64 8.29
CA ASN A 6 -12.81 -1.54 7.83
C ASN A 6 -13.37 -0.89 6.56
N LYS A 7 -14.01 -1.64 5.65
CA LYS A 7 -14.70 -1.06 4.49
C LYS A 7 -15.74 -0.02 4.92
N LYS A 8 -16.65 -0.41 5.83
CA LYS A 8 -17.68 0.50 6.37
C LYS A 8 -17.09 1.73 7.07
N PHE A 9 -15.97 1.56 7.78
CA PHE A 9 -15.25 2.67 8.39
C PHE A 9 -14.75 3.65 7.33
N TRP A 10 -14.00 3.17 6.32
CA TRP A 10 -13.46 4.01 5.25
C TRP A 10 -14.52 4.67 4.41
N GLU A 11 -15.65 4.01 4.16
CA GLU A 11 -16.81 4.61 3.50
C GLU A 11 -17.42 5.79 4.27
N LYS A 12 -17.38 5.74 5.62
CA LYS A 12 -17.88 6.84 6.47
C LYS A 12 -16.91 8.02 6.55
N VAL A 13 -15.60 7.77 6.53
CA VAL A 13 -14.58 8.81 6.77
C VAL A 13 -13.89 9.29 5.49
N ALA A 14 -14.26 8.79 4.33
CA ALA A 14 -13.61 9.13 3.06
C ALA A 14 -13.45 10.65 2.84
N PHE A 15 -14.49 11.44 3.13
CA PHE A 15 -14.46 12.90 2.98
C PHE A 15 -13.63 13.62 4.05
N LEU A 16 -13.41 13.01 5.23
CA LEU A 16 -12.58 13.55 6.32
C LEU A 16 -11.12 13.08 6.24
N TYR A 17 -10.83 12.10 5.38
CA TYR A 17 -9.49 11.51 5.32
C TYR A 17 -8.42 12.50 4.87
N CYS A 18 -8.69 13.30 3.84
CA CYS A 18 -7.77 14.34 3.37
C CYS A 18 -7.38 15.38 4.44
N PRO A 19 -8.33 15.99 5.19
CA PRO A 19 -7.99 16.88 6.30
C PRO A 19 -7.21 16.20 7.42
N PHE A 20 -7.55 14.95 7.75
CA PHE A 20 -6.86 14.19 8.80
C PHE A 20 -5.39 13.92 8.48
N MET A 21 -5.08 13.73 7.20
CA MET A 21 -3.71 13.45 6.72
C MET A 21 -2.84 14.69 6.55
N LYS A 22 -3.37 15.91 6.73
CA LYS A 22 -2.59 17.17 6.58
C LYS A 22 -1.31 17.20 7.42
N ASN A 23 -1.30 16.60 8.60
CA ASN A 23 -0.12 16.56 9.47
C ASN A 23 0.94 15.52 9.03
N SER A 24 0.64 14.70 8.03
CA SER A 24 1.53 13.64 7.54
C SER A 24 2.16 13.94 6.17
N HIS A 25 1.96 15.16 5.62
CA HIS A 25 2.47 15.52 4.29
C HIS A 25 3.97 15.24 4.14
N LYS A 26 4.81 15.70 5.05
CA LYS A 26 6.26 15.48 4.99
C LYS A 26 6.64 13.99 4.93
N LEU A 27 5.88 13.13 5.62
CA LEU A 27 6.10 11.69 5.61
C LEU A 27 5.76 11.11 4.23
N TYR A 28 4.62 11.51 3.66
CA TYR A 28 4.21 11.08 2.32
C TYR A 28 5.11 11.63 1.23
N ASP A 29 5.59 12.87 1.34
CA ASP A 29 6.58 13.45 0.44
C ASP A 29 7.86 12.62 0.44
N THR A 30 8.35 12.21 1.62
CA THR A 30 9.52 11.34 1.74
C THR A 30 9.26 9.97 1.07
N ILE A 31 8.09 9.37 1.26
CA ILE A 31 7.72 8.11 0.60
C ILE A 31 7.70 8.29 -0.92
N CYS A 32 7.07 9.36 -1.43
CA CYS A 32 7.00 9.65 -2.85
C CYS A 32 8.39 9.82 -3.46
N GLU A 33 9.28 10.60 -2.83
CA GLU A 33 10.65 10.79 -3.32
C GLU A 33 11.44 9.47 -3.37
N GLN A 34 11.23 8.55 -2.40
CA GLN A 34 11.90 7.25 -2.44
C GLN A 34 11.36 6.35 -3.55
N ILE A 35 10.06 6.33 -3.80
CA ILE A 35 9.43 5.53 -4.87
C ILE A 35 9.80 6.10 -6.23
N LYS A 36 9.75 7.42 -6.40
CA LYS A 36 10.05 8.13 -7.64
C LYS A 36 11.43 7.79 -8.23
N LEU A 37 12.43 7.51 -7.38
CA LEU A 37 13.79 7.18 -7.83
C LEU A 37 13.85 5.95 -8.75
N ASP A 38 12.87 5.07 -8.67
CA ASP A 38 12.83 3.82 -9.43
C ASP A 38 11.82 3.85 -10.60
N LEU A 39 10.94 4.87 -10.63
CA LEU A 39 9.90 4.96 -11.65
C LEU A 39 10.45 5.48 -12.97
N ASN A 40 9.91 4.96 -14.08
CA ASN A 40 10.19 5.44 -15.43
C ASN A 40 8.97 5.32 -16.35
N ARG A 41 9.05 5.93 -17.53
CA ARG A 41 7.94 6.08 -18.49
C ARG A 41 7.49 4.78 -19.17
N ASP A 42 8.17 3.68 -18.96
CA ASP A 42 7.83 2.39 -19.56
C ASP A 42 7.10 1.47 -18.59
N MET A 43 7.00 1.86 -17.31
CA MET A 43 6.43 1.02 -16.27
C MET A 43 4.90 1.07 -16.23
N ASP A 44 4.31 -0.12 -16.02
CA ASP A 44 2.93 -0.33 -15.62
C ASP A 44 2.90 -0.56 -14.08
N VAL A 45 2.21 0.31 -13.35
CA VAL A 45 2.18 0.31 -11.88
C VAL A 45 0.77 0.08 -11.35
N LEU A 46 0.65 -0.78 -10.35
CA LEU A 46 -0.58 -1.00 -9.59
C LEU A 46 -0.44 -0.39 -8.19
N GLU A 47 -1.39 0.42 -7.79
CA GLU A 47 -1.54 0.91 -6.42
C GLU A 47 -2.77 0.26 -5.76
N LEU A 48 -2.55 -0.44 -4.66
CA LEU A 48 -3.58 -1.05 -3.84
C LEU A 48 -3.87 -0.18 -2.61
N ALA A 49 -5.14 -0.04 -2.24
CA ALA A 49 -5.61 0.82 -1.17
C ALA A 49 -5.16 2.29 -1.36
N CYS A 50 -5.39 2.84 -2.56
CA CYS A 50 -4.98 4.19 -2.94
C CYS A 50 -5.66 5.30 -2.11
N GLY A 51 -6.74 4.98 -1.41
CA GLY A 51 -7.55 5.95 -0.68
C GLY A 51 -8.02 7.07 -1.59
N SER A 52 -7.85 8.32 -1.15
CA SER A 52 -8.19 9.50 -1.94
C SER A 52 -7.08 9.98 -2.91
N GLY A 53 -6.08 9.13 -3.19
CA GLY A 53 -5.08 9.32 -4.23
C GLY A 53 -3.82 10.09 -3.83
N GLN A 54 -3.37 10.04 -2.57
CA GLN A 54 -2.23 10.83 -2.11
C GLN A 54 -0.91 10.46 -2.82
N LEU A 55 -0.57 9.17 -2.94
CA LEU A 55 0.58 8.71 -3.70
C LEU A 55 0.30 8.72 -5.20
N THR A 56 -0.92 8.34 -5.58
CA THR A 56 -1.40 8.28 -6.95
C THR A 56 -1.07 9.55 -7.73
N PHE A 57 -1.52 10.72 -7.23
CA PHE A 57 -1.35 12.00 -7.95
C PHE A 57 0.10 12.49 -7.96
N ALA A 58 0.87 12.16 -6.94
CA ALA A 58 2.28 12.52 -6.86
C ALA A 58 3.14 11.71 -7.85
N LEU A 59 2.80 10.42 -8.07
CA LEU A 59 3.67 9.46 -8.73
C LEU A 59 3.24 9.06 -10.14
N SER A 60 1.94 9.06 -10.46
CA SER A 60 1.42 8.56 -11.75
C SER A 60 1.98 9.30 -12.98
N GLN A 61 2.43 10.53 -12.83
CA GLN A 61 3.04 11.30 -13.92
C GLN A 61 4.40 10.75 -14.40
N TYR A 62 5.06 9.90 -13.61
CA TYR A 62 6.40 9.37 -13.90
C TYR A 62 6.39 8.03 -14.62
N VAL A 63 5.21 7.44 -14.86
CA VAL A 63 5.06 6.12 -15.44
C VAL A 63 4.22 6.13 -16.72
N LYS A 64 4.18 5.00 -17.43
CA LYS A 64 3.35 4.79 -18.62
C LYS A 64 1.88 4.64 -18.24
N HIS A 65 1.59 3.80 -17.24
CA HIS A 65 0.25 3.47 -16.77
C HIS A 65 0.25 3.33 -15.25
N TRP A 66 -0.77 3.90 -14.60
CA TRP A 66 -1.00 3.77 -13.16
C TRP A 66 -2.42 3.33 -12.91
N GLU A 67 -2.57 2.11 -12.40
CA GLU A 67 -3.86 1.57 -11.96
C GLU A 67 -3.98 1.78 -10.45
N ALA A 68 -4.84 2.67 -10.02
CA ALA A 68 -5.10 2.98 -8.61
C ALA A 68 -6.37 2.29 -8.14
N THR A 69 -6.27 1.45 -7.12
CA THR A 69 -7.39 0.66 -6.64
C THR A 69 -7.62 0.84 -5.14
N ASP A 70 -8.87 0.77 -4.73
CA ASP A 70 -9.25 0.73 -3.31
C ASP A 70 -10.45 -0.21 -3.13
N PHE A 71 -10.57 -0.78 -1.94
CA PHE A 71 -11.71 -1.64 -1.59
C PHE A 71 -12.99 -0.82 -1.32
N SER A 72 -12.83 0.46 -0.96
CA SER A 72 -13.92 1.41 -0.72
C SER A 72 -14.30 2.15 -2.00
N GLU A 73 -15.54 1.96 -2.45
CA GLU A 73 -16.10 2.65 -3.61
C GLU A 73 -16.04 4.18 -3.43
N LYS A 74 -16.36 4.67 -2.23
CA LYS A 74 -16.30 6.11 -1.92
C LYS A 74 -14.89 6.68 -1.98
N MET A 75 -13.86 5.92 -1.59
CA MET A 75 -12.47 6.36 -1.75
C MET A 75 -12.12 6.51 -3.23
N VAL A 76 -12.49 5.54 -4.05
CA VAL A 76 -12.29 5.59 -5.50
C VAL A 76 -13.03 6.78 -6.13
N GLU A 77 -14.28 7.04 -5.73
CA GLU A 77 -15.05 8.20 -6.21
C GLU A 77 -14.36 9.52 -5.82
N GLU A 78 -13.90 9.66 -4.58
CA GLU A 78 -13.20 10.88 -4.13
C GLU A 78 -11.86 11.08 -4.87
N ALA A 79 -11.15 9.99 -5.19
CA ALA A 79 -9.94 10.06 -6.00
C ALA A 79 -10.25 10.46 -7.46
N LYS A 80 -11.27 9.85 -8.08
CA LYS A 80 -11.69 10.16 -9.46
C LYS A 80 -12.04 11.63 -9.67
N LYS A 81 -12.68 12.28 -8.70
CA LYS A 81 -13.03 13.72 -8.78
C LYS A 81 -11.82 14.63 -8.97
N LYS A 82 -10.63 14.19 -8.58
CA LYS A 82 -9.38 14.96 -8.64
C LYS A 82 -8.53 14.61 -9.87
N SER A 83 -8.92 13.58 -10.63
CA SER A 83 -8.13 13.06 -11.75
C SER A 83 -8.44 13.77 -13.05
N HIS A 84 -7.37 14.16 -13.78
CA HIS A 84 -7.45 14.72 -15.12
C HIS A 84 -6.43 14.09 -16.08
N SER A 85 -5.88 12.91 -15.75
CA SER A 85 -4.81 12.26 -16.52
C SER A 85 -5.31 11.03 -17.27
N ALA A 86 -5.01 10.92 -18.56
CA ALA A 86 -5.30 9.74 -19.39
C ALA A 86 -4.45 8.51 -19.05
N ARG A 87 -3.42 8.64 -18.21
CA ARG A 87 -2.54 7.54 -17.78
C ARG A 87 -2.93 6.93 -16.46
N LEU A 88 -3.94 7.50 -15.82
CA LEU A 88 -4.36 7.16 -14.46
C LEU A 88 -5.76 6.57 -14.49
N PHE A 89 -5.86 5.34 -14.04
CA PHE A 89 -7.12 4.59 -13.98
C PHE A 89 -7.47 4.30 -12.53
N PHE A 90 -8.77 4.24 -12.25
CA PHE A 90 -9.28 3.96 -10.91
C PHE A 90 -10.33 2.86 -10.97
N SER A 91 -10.17 1.84 -10.12
CA SER A 91 -11.15 0.76 -9.97
C SER A 91 -11.33 0.33 -8.52
N VAL A 92 -12.49 -0.25 -8.22
CA VAL A 92 -12.77 -0.86 -6.91
C VAL A 92 -12.30 -2.31 -6.96
N GLN A 93 -11.30 -2.66 -6.13
CA GLN A 93 -10.73 -4.00 -6.12
C GLN A 93 -10.48 -4.50 -4.70
N ASP A 94 -10.60 -5.81 -4.52
CA ASP A 94 -10.13 -6.51 -3.34
C ASP A 94 -8.68 -6.97 -3.58
N ALA A 95 -7.75 -6.48 -2.77
CA ALA A 95 -6.33 -6.84 -2.88
C ALA A 95 -6.06 -8.35 -2.66
N THR A 96 -7.03 -9.10 -2.11
CA THR A 96 -6.93 -10.55 -1.90
C THR A 96 -7.42 -11.37 -3.09
N SER A 97 -7.93 -10.72 -4.16
CA SER A 97 -8.43 -11.38 -5.38
C SER A 97 -8.43 -10.37 -6.54
N LEU A 98 -7.31 -10.22 -7.20
CA LEU A 98 -7.09 -9.21 -8.23
C LEU A 98 -7.47 -9.73 -9.63
N PRO A 99 -8.21 -8.97 -10.45
CA PRO A 99 -8.64 -9.39 -11.78
C PRO A 99 -7.56 -9.23 -12.86
N TYR A 100 -6.29 -9.10 -12.47
CA TYR A 100 -5.18 -8.89 -13.40
C TYR A 100 -4.46 -10.21 -13.69
N ALA A 101 -3.91 -10.34 -14.90
CA ALA A 101 -3.11 -11.50 -15.29
C ALA A 101 -1.79 -11.57 -14.49
N PRO A 102 -1.20 -12.75 -14.29
CA PRO A 102 0.13 -12.87 -13.71
C PRO A 102 1.16 -12.08 -14.51
N GLY A 103 2.08 -11.40 -13.80
CA GLY A 103 3.16 -10.64 -14.43
C GLY A 103 2.72 -9.39 -15.21
N SER A 104 1.62 -8.75 -14.82
CA SER A 104 1.08 -7.55 -15.50
C SER A 104 1.82 -6.27 -15.13
N PHE A 105 2.40 -6.16 -13.93
CA PHE A 105 2.93 -4.91 -13.39
C PHE A 105 4.42 -4.96 -13.09
N ASP A 106 5.12 -3.86 -13.38
CA ASP A 106 6.53 -3.67 -13.04
C ASP A 106 6.70 -3.34 -11.55
N ALA A 107 5.74 -2.63 -10.99
CA ALA A 107 5.72 -2.31 -9.56
C ALA A 107 4.31 -2.37 -8.99
N VAL A 108 4.22 -2.72 -7.70
CA VAL A 108 3.02 -2.62 -6.88
C VAL A 108 3.31 -1.74 -5.67
N VAL A 109 2.41 -0.80 -5.39
CA VAL A 109 2.43 0.05 -4.21
C VAL A 109 1.25 -0.33 -3.31
N ILE A 110 1.50 -0.61 -2.04
CA ILE A 110 0.46 -0.83 -1.02
C ILE A 110 0.85 -0.08 0.26
N ALA A 111 0.29 1.12 0.42
CA ALA A 111 0.67 2.01 1.51
C ALA A 111 -0.34 1.97 2.65
N ASN A 112 0.15 1.75 3.87
CA ASN A 112 -0.64 1.78 5.11
C ASN A 112 -1.89 0.89 5.11
N ALA A 113 -1.86 -0.22 4.38
CA ALA A 113 -3.01 -1.12 4.25
C ALA A 113 -2.78 -2.51 4.86
N LEU A 114 -1.61 -3.11 4.70
CA LEU A 114 -1.36 -4.49 5.15
C LEU A 114 -1.74 -4.73 6.62
N HIS A 115 -1.42 -3.77 7.51
CA HIS A 115 -1.68 -3.91 8.96
C HIS A 115 -3.16 -3.82 9.34
N ILE A 116 -4.00 -3.30 8.44
CA ILE A 116 -5.46 -3.18 8.64
C ILE A 116 -6.27 -4.18 7.80
N MET A 117 -5.60 -5.06 7.07
CA MET A 117 -6.25 -6.15 6.34
C MET A 117 -6.41 -7.38 7.23
N PRO A 118 -7.55 -8.08 7.16
CA PRO A 118 -7.73 -9.34 7.88
C PRO A 118 -6.90 -10.49 7.28
N TYR A 119 -6.58 -10.43 5.99
CA TYR A 119 -5.86 -11.47 5.24
C TYR A 119 -4.69 -10.90 4.43
N PRO A 120 -3.67 -10.29 5.06
CA PRO A 120 -2.56 -9.66 4.35
C PRO A 120 -1.69 -10.67 3.58
N ALA A 121 -1.65 -11.94 4.01
CA ALA A 121 -0.96 -13.01 3.30
C ALA A 121 -1.54 -13.22 1.90
N LYS A 122 -2.89 -13.28 1.78
CA LYS A 122 -3.54 -13.40 0.47
C LYS A 122 -3.29 -12.19 -0.42
N ALA A 123 -3.24 -11.00 0.15
CA ALA A 123 -2.87 -9.80 -0.60
C ALA A 123 -1.43 -9.89 -1.12
N LEU A 124 -0.47 -10.36 -0.32
CA LEU A 124 0.91 -10.57 -0.77
C LEU A 124 1.03 -11.67 -1.84
N GLU A 125 0.25 -12.75 -1.75
CA GLU A 125 0.17 -13.79 -2.78
C GLU A 125 -0.31 -13.22 -4.12
N GLU A 126 -1.36 -12.41 -4.11
CA GLU A 126 -1.88 -11.74 -5.31
C GLU A 126 -0.90 -10.69 -5.85
N ILE A 127 -0.26 -9.90 -4.98
CA ILE A 127 0.80 -8.95 -5.36
C ILE A 127 1.95 -9.71 -6.02
N TYR A 128 2.39 -10.82 -5.42
CA TYR A 128 3.42 -11.67 -6.00
C TYR A 128 3.01 -12.19 -7.39
N ARG A 129 1.79 -12.65 -7.55
CA ARG A 129 1.26 -13.18 -8.81
C ARG A 129 1.25 -12.12 -9.91
N VAL A 130 0.75 -10.92 -9.63
CA VAL A 130 0.58 -9.87 -10.66
C VAL A 130 1.86 -9.12 -10.97
N LEU A 131 2.88 -9.15 -10.10
CA LEU A 131 4.20 -8.58 -10.40
C LEU A 131 4.94 -9.41 -11.44
N LYS A 132 5.59 -8.73 -12.39
CA LYS A 132 6.56 -9.31 -13.30
C LYS A 132 7.73 -9.96 -12.53
N PRO A 133 8.45 -10.93 -13.11
CA PRO A 133 9.70 -11.43 -12.51
C PRO A 133 10.67 -10.27 -12.24
N GLY A 134 11.21 -10.17 -11.02
CA GLY A 134 12.06 -9.07 -10.59
C GLY A 134 11.34 -7.74 -10.35
N GLY A 135 10.01 -7.71 -10.44
CA GLY A 135 9.18 -6.53 -10.15
C GLY A 135 9.29 -6.09 -8.70
N ILE A 136 8.91 -4.84 -8.42
CA ILE A 136 9.15 -4.17 -7.14
C ILE A 136 7.84 -4.02 -6.36
N LEU A 137 7.88 -4.38 -5.09
CA LEU A 137 6.85 -4.07 -4.10
C LEU A 137 7.29 -2.90 -3.23
N TYR A 138 6.46 -1.88 -3.12
CA TYR A 138 6.56 -0.82 -2.11
C TYR A 138 5.43 -1.02 -1.08
N ALA A 139 5.78 -1.27 0.17
CA ALA A 139 4.83 -1.54 1.25
C ALA A 139 5.10 -0.66 2.48
N PRO A 140 5.07 0.70 2.35
CA PRO A 140 5.19 1.57 3.51
C PRO A 140 4.03 1.31 4.46
N THR A 141 4.34 0.98 5.72
CA THR A 141 3.35 0.49 6.69
C THR A 141 3.64 1.07 8.07
N PHE A 142 2.61 1.55 8.77
CA PHE A 142 2.74 1.95 10.16
C PHE A 142 3.16 0.77 11.03
N VAL A 143 4.15 1.03 11.90
CA VAL A 143 4.74 0.01 12.77
C VAL A 143 4.73 0.45 14.23
N ARG A 144 4.74 -0.50 15.15
CA ARG A 144 4.90 -0.22 16.57
C ARG A 144 6.39 -0.05 16.93
N ILE A 145 6.64 0.84 17.88
CA ILE A 145 7.91 0.91 18.60
C ILE A 145 7.61 0.64 20.06
N GLU A 146 8.39 -0.21 20.70
CA GLU A 146 8.23 -0.53 22.11
C GLU A 146 8.33 0.74 22.97
N GLY A 147 7.38 0.90 23.89
CA GLY A 147 7.34 2.02 24.83
C GLY A 147 6.80 3.35 24.30
N LYS A 148 6.49 3.51 22.99
CA LYS A 148 6.14 4.81 22.40
C LYS A 148 4.76 4.90 21.72
N MET A 149 3.81 4.01 22.06
CA MET A 149 2.47 4.08 21.44
C MET A 149 1.55 5.08 22.13
N PRO A 150 0.95 6.04 21.42
CA PRO A 150 -0.11 6.89 21.96
C PRO A 150 -1.41 6.08 22.10
N LYS A 151 -1.49 5.27 23.19
CA LYS A 151 -2.60 4.34 23.47
C LYS A 151 -3.99 4.99 23.38
N VAL A 152 -4.10 6.27 23.75
CA VAL A 152 -5.37 7.02 23.76
C VAL A 152 -5.90 7.25 22.34
N LYS A 153 -5.08 7.70 21.40
CA LYS A 153 -5.53 8.00 20.03
C LYS A 153 -5.94 6.73 19.26
N ILE A 154 -5.22 5.63 19.46
CA ILE A 154 -5.56 4.33 18.85
C ILE A 154 -6.89 3.82 19.41
N ARG A 155 -7.09 3.88 20.72
CA ARG A 155 -8.38 3.50 21.34
C ARG A 155 -9.55 4.36 20.85
N MET A 156 -9.33 5.66 20.59
CA MET A 156 -10.35 6.51 19.98
C MET A 156 -10.70 6.08 18.56
N MET A 157 -9.70 5.74 17.74
CA MET A 157 -9.94 5.23 16.38
C MET A 157 -10.63 3.87 16.39
N GLU A 158 -10.24 2.98 17.29
CA GLU A 158 -10.89 1.68 17.49
C GLU A 158 -12.37 1.86 17.92
N ALA A 159 -12.66 2.83 18.79
CA ALA A 159 -14.02 3.13 19.24
C ALA A 159 -14.97 3.61 18.12
N ILE A 160 -14.44 4.20 17.05
CA ILE A 160 -15.22 4.62 15.86
C ILE A 160 -15.22 3.57 14.74
N GLY A 161 -14.71 2.35 15.02
CA GLY A 161 -14.80 1.19 14.13
C GLY A 161 -13.56 0.94 13.27
N PHE A 162 -12.43 1.63 13.52
CA PHE A 162 -11.15 1.29 12.89
C PHE A 162 -10.52 0.10 13.58
N HIS A 163 -10.13 -0.92 12.80
CA HIS A 163 -9.50 -2.13 13.32
C HIS A 163 -8.09 -2.30 12.75
N THR A 164 -7.10 -2.41 13.66
CA THR A 164 -5.74 -2.85 13.32
C THR A 164 -5.64 -4.34 13.60
N TYR A 165 -5.55 -5.15 12.55
CA TYR A 165 -5.44 -6.61 12.68
C TYR A 165 -4.02 -7.06 13.05
N HIS A 166 -3.02 -6.35 12.54
CA HIS A 166 -1.61 -6.71 12.72
C HIS A 166 -0.83 -5.51 13.30
N LYS A 167 -0.14 -5.74 14.41
CA LYS A 167 0.64 -4.70 15.12
C LYS A 167 2.13 -5.03 15.01
N TRP A 168 2.65 -5.04 13.80
CA TRP A 168 4.06 -5.35 13.52
C TRP A 168 5.01 -4.25 14.01
N ASN A 169 6.22 -4.65 14.47
CA ASN A 169 7.39 -3.79 14.39
C ASN A 169 8.02 -3.89 12.99
N ALA A 170 9.08 -3.11 12.73
CA ALA A 170 9.70 -3.10 11.40
C ALA A 170 10.29 -4.47 11.00
N GLY A 171 10.93 -5.19 11.93
CA GLY A 171 11.49 -6.51 11.69
C GLY A 171 10.41 -7.56 11.38
N GLU A 172 9.30 -7.55 12.14
CA GLU A 172 8.17 -8.45 11.93
C GLU A 172 7.50 -8.21 10.56
N LEU A 173 7.35 -6.94 10.13
CA LEU A 173 6.84 -6.62 8.80
C LEU A 173 7.76 -7.13 7.69
N ILE A 174 9.07 -6.91 7.84
CA ILE A 174 10.07 -7.36 6.87
C ILE A 174 10.06 -8.89 6.76
N ALA A 175 10.07 -9.60 7.89
CA ALA A 175 10.00 -11.06 7.92
C ALA A 175 8.72 -11.56 7.23
N PHE A 176 7.57 -10.97 7.58
CA PHE A 176 6.29 -11.33 6.98
C PHE A 176 6.29 -11.17 5.45
N VAL A 177 6.82 -10.07 4.92
CA VAL A 177 6.90 -9.85 3.47
C VAL A 177 7.89 -10.83 2.82
N SER A 178 9.03 -11.12 3.49
CA SER A 178 10.02 -12.06 2.98
C SER A 178 9.50 -13.51 2.91
N GLU A 179 8.70 -13.95 3.88
CA GLU A 179 8.05 -15.27 3.89
C GLU A 179 7.09 -15.49 2.69
N HIS A 180 6.67 -14.39 2.03
CA HIS A 180 5.80 -14.45 0.85
C HIS A 180 6.56 -14.29 -0.49
N GLY A 181 7.88 -14.59 -0.52
CA GLY A 181 8.69 -14.64 -1.74
C GLY A 181 9.25 -13.29 -2.20
N PHE A 182 9.40 -12.34 -1.28
CA PHE A 182 9.97 -11.05 -1.57
C PHE A 182 11.33 -10.86 -0.88
N HIS A 183 12.33 -10.44 -1.62
CA HIS A 183 13.61 -10.05 -1.08
C HIS A 183 13.63 -8.55 -0.75
N THR A 184 13.97 -8.20 0.49
CA THR A 184 14.07 -6.79 0.92
C THR A 184 15.25 -6.10 0.25
N VAL A 185 14.96 -5.04 -0.50
CA VAL A 185 15.98 -4.19 -1.17
C VAL A 185 16.37 -3.00 -0.29
N LYS A 186 15.37 -2.39 0.35
CA LYS A 186 15.56 -1.20 1.22
C LYS A 186 14.46 -1.13 2.26
N HIS A 187 14.83 -0.76 3.46
CA HIS A 187 13.88 -0.36 4.49
C HIS A 187 14.42 0.81 5.32
N ALA A 188 13.50 1.59 5.89
CA ALA A 188 13.82 2.66 6.83
C ALA A 188 12.62 2.94 7.74
N VAL A 189 12.85 3.24 9.00
CA VAL A 189 11.79 3.71 9.89
C VAL A 189 11.75 5.24 9.83
N LEU A 190 10.63 5.76 9.34
CA LEU A 190 10.37 7.18 9.16
C LEU A 190 9.53 7.70 10.32
N TYR A 191 9.88 8.90 10.78
CA TYR A 191 9.19 9.63 11.84
C TYR A 191 8.64 10.95 11.25
N GLY A 192 7.61 11.50 11.84
CA GLY A 192 7.03 12.79 11.38
C GLY A 192 5.51 12.74 11.16
N GLY A 193 4.90 11.60 11.45
CA GLY A 193 3.44 11.42 11.47
C GLY A 193 2.92 11.05 12.85
N LEU A 194 1.67 10.59 12.89
CA LEU A 194 0.99 10.10 14.11
C LEU A 194 1.68 8.87 14.70
N MET A 195 2.22 8.03 13.84
CA MET A 195 2.91 6.78 14.18
C MET A 195 4.20 6.65 13.35
N PRO A 196 5.22 5.93 13.85
CA PRO A 196 6.35 5.54 13.03
C PRO A 196 5.89 4.68 11.86
N LEU A 197 6.54 4.86 10.70
CA LEU A 197 6.24 4.13 9.49
C LEU A 197 7.51 3.42 9.01
N CYS A 198 7.43 2.12 8.75
CA CYS A 198 8.46 1.39 8.05
C CYS A 198 8.24 1.56 6.54
N PHE A 199 9.11 2.33 5.88
CA PHE A 199 9.22 2.29 4.43
C PHE A 199 9.89 0.97 4.05
N LEU A 200 9.21 0.14 3.27
CA LEU A 200 9.72 -1.13 2.80
C LEU A 200 9.66 -1.18 1.28
N LYS A 201 10.81 -1.40 0.65
CA LYS A 201 10.99 -1.73 -0.77
C LYS A 201 11.50 -3.16 -0.85
N ALA A 202 10.78 -4.02 -1.55
CA ALA A 202 11.15 -5.41 -1.75
C ALA A 202 11.03 -5.79 -3.22
N ARG A 203 11.75 -6.82 -3.64
CA ARG A 203 11.73 -7.34 -5.01
C ARG A 203 11.16 -8.74 -5.03
N LYS A 204 10.30 -9.02 -6.00
CA LYS A 204 9.82 -10.38 -6.26
C LYS A 204 11.01 -11.27 -6.59
N GLU A 205 11.18 -12.36 -5.84
CA GLU A 205 12.22 -13.36 -6.12
C GLU A 205 12.00 -13.95 -7.51
N GLN A 206 13.07 -14.00 -8.29
CA GLN A 206 13.09 -14.80 -9.51
C GLN A 206 13.23 -16.24 -9.07
N LYS A 207 12.20 -17.07 -9.27
CA LYS A 207 12.42 -18.50 -9.23
C LYS A 207 13.42 -18.80 -10.35
N GLU A 208 14.65 -19.11 -10.00
CA GLU A 208 15.58 -19.68 -10.97
C GLU A 208 14.86 -20.83 -11.63
N GLY A 209 14.70 -20.75 -12.94
CA GLY A 209 14.03 -21.81 -13.71
C GLY A 209 14.72 -23.12 -13.35
N ALA A 210 13.93 -24.11 -12.91
CA ALA A 210 14.42 -25.47 -12.79
C ALA A 210 15.01 -25.80 -14.16
N GLY A 211 16.35 -25.76 -14.23
CA GLY A 211 17.07 -26.07 -15.43
C GLY A 211 16.64 -27.47 -15.85
N CYS A 212 16.08 -27.59 -17.04
CA CYS A 212 15.93 -28.85 -17.72
C CYS A 212 17.30 -29.54 -17.74
N ARG A 213 17.44 -30.58 -16.90
CA ARG A 213 18.48 -31.59 -17.09
C ARG A 213 17.88 -32.73 -17.88
#